data_5018b3a7ba8570023931e86834b82911
#
_entry.id   5018b3a7ba8570023931e86834b82911
#
_cell.length_a   1.000
_cell.length_b   1.000
_cell.length_c   1.000
_cell.angle_alpha   90.00
_cell.angle_beta   90.00
_cell.angle_gamma   90.00
#
_symmetry.space_group_name_H-M   'P 1'
#
loop_
_entity.id
_entity.type
_entity.pdbx_description
1 polymer ?
#
loop_
_entity_poly.entity_id
_entity_poly.type
_entity_poly.pdbx_seq_one_letter_code
_entity_poly.pdbx_strand_id
1 'polypeptide(L)'
;MNKKPLLTFIILFTAFLAVGLGQSYAQEPDYDPEARLAELGIELPTPPSPVANYVNGVRTGNLIFLAGKGPKYPDGRELRGKLGDTVSIKEGYDGARMTAINQLAVLKSMLGDLNKVVRVVKVLGMVNSTPDFVEQPAVINGFSDLIIEVFGDRGRHARAAVGMATLPRGQSVEIEMIVEVRN
;
A
#
# COMPACT_ATOMS: atom_id res chain seq x y z
N MET A 1 -26.61 26.99 -74.56
CA MET A 1 -27.31 26.65 -73.32
C MET A 1 -26.56 25.49 -72.68
N ASN A 2 -25.64 25.78 -71.75
CA ASN A 2 -24.85 24.74 -71.05
C ASN A 2 -25.36 24.60 -69.65
N LYS A 3 -25.98 23.46 -69.34
CA LYS A 3 -26.40 23.07 -67.98
C LYS A 3 -25.20 22.39 -67.28
N LYS A 4 -24.72 23.00 -66.19
CA LYS A 4 -23.75 22.40 -65.29
C LYS A 4 -24.48 21.43 -64.30
N PRO A 5 -23.94 20.26 -64.00
CA PRO A 5 -24.54 19.40 -62.99
C PRO A 5 -24.11 19.85 -61.56
N LEU A 6 -25.11 19.85 -60.70
CA LEU A 6 -24.99 20.14 -59.27
C LEU A 6 -24.42 18.92 -58.57
N LEU A 7 -23.19 19.03 -58.03
CA LEU A 7 -22.52 17.96 -57.29
C LEU A 7 -22.97 18.03 -55.81
N THR A 8 -23.82 17.11 -55.42
CA THR A 8 -24.32 16.95 -54.03
C THR A 8 -23.25 16.26 -53.20
N PHE A 9 -22.60 17.00 -52.31
CA PHE A 9 -21.68 16.42 -51.31
C PHE A 9 -22.50 15.79 -50.15
N ILE A 10 -22.50 14.47 -50.09
CA ILE A 10 -23.03 13.72 -48.92
C ILE A 10 -21.90 13.64 -47.88
N ILE A 11 -22.03 14.41 -46.80
CA ILE A 11 -21.14 14.32 -45.64
C ILE A 11 -21.63 13.14 -44.78
N LEU A 12 -20.90 12.02 -44.80
CA LEU A 12 -21.09 10.92 -43.90
C LEU A 12 -20.52 11.30 -42.51
N PHE A 13 -21.39 11.54 -41.55
CA PHE A 13 -21.02 11.76 -40.16
C PHE A 13 -20.86 10.39 -39.50
N THR A 14 -19.64 9.85 -39.44
CA THR A 14 -19.33 8.65 -38.65
C THR A 14 -19.22 9.04 -37.18
N ALA A 15 -20.27 8.72 -36.41
CA ALA A 15 -20.25 8.82 -34.96
C ALA A 15 -19.30 7.76 -34.40
N PHE A 16 -18.12 8.18 -33.95
CA PHE A 16 -17.20 7.33 -33.18
C PHE A 16 -17.77 7.18 -31.78
N LEU A 17 -18.44 6.06 -31.50
CA LEU A 17 -18.84 5.66 -30.18
C LEU A 17 -17.55 5.26 -29.43
N ALA A 18 -16.97 6.18 -28.63
CA ALA A 18 -15.91 5.86 -27.70
C ALA A 18 -16.51 4.98 -26.58
N VAL A 19 -16.43 3.67 -26.76
CA VAL A 19 -16.66 2.72 -25.66
C VAL A 19 -15.49 2.89 -24.69
N GLY A 20 -15.70 3.67 -23.65
CA GLY A 20 -14.80 3.74 -22.52
C GLY A 20 -14.72 2.36 -21.90
N LEU A 21 -13.65 1.61 -22.18
CA LEU A 21 -13.28 0.41 -21.46
C LEU A 21 -12.86 0.86 -20.04
N GLY A 22 -13.86 1.12 -19.18
CA GLY A 22 -13.64 1.10 -17.75
C GLY A 22 -13.12 -0.30 -17.43
N GLN A 23 -11.86 -0.43 -17.07
CA GLN A 23 -11.33 -1.65 -16.48
C GLN A 23 -12.11 -1.86 -15.16
N SER A 24 -13.21 -2.57 -15.26
CA SER A 24 -13.85 -3.20 -14.11
C SER A 24 -12.84 -4.26 -13.64
N TYR A 25 -12.06 -3.92 -12.62
CA TYR A 25 -11.34 -4.94 -11.88
C TYR A 25 -12.42 -5.86 -11.29
N ALA A 26 -12.66 -6.97 -11.97
CA ALA A 26 -13.52 -8.02 -11.46
C ALA A 26 -12.96 -8.41 -10.09
N GLN A 27 -13.70 -8.12 -9.04
CA GLN A 27 -13.38 -8.52 -7.69
C GLN A 27 -13.41 -10.05 -7.72
N GLU A 28 -12.30 -10.69 -7.39
CA GLU A 28 -12.30 -12.13 -7.11
C GLU A 28 -13.37 -12.38 -6.04
N PRO A 29 -14.41 -13.19 -6.31
CA PRO A 29 -15.61 -13.24 -5.47
C PRO A 29 -15.41 -13.73 -4.05
N ASP A 30 -14.25 -14.34 -3.72
CA ASP A 30 -14.05 -15.07 -2.46
C ASP A 30 -12.78 -14.71 -1.68
N TYR A 31 -12.09 -13.61 -2.01
CA TYR A 31 -10.85 -13.29 -1.28
C TYR A 31 -11.17 -12.50 -0.01
N ASP A 32 -11.14 -13.18 1.14
CA ASP A 32 -11.38 -12.62 2.47
C ASP A 32 -10.04 -12.38 3.21
N PRO A 33 -9.60 -11.12 3.38
CA PRO A 33 -8.37 -10.80 4.08
C PRO A 33 -8.39 -11.19 5.58
N GLU A 34 -9.56 -11.26 6.21
CA GLU A 34 -9.68 -11.67 7.61
C GLU A 34 -9.44 -13.17 7.74
N ALA A 35 -10.06 -13.96 6.87
CA ALA A 35 -9.80 -15.41 6.80
C ALA A 35 -8.33 -15.67 6.45
N ARG A 36 -7.76 -14.88 5.55
CA ARG A 36 -6.36 -15.04 5.15
C ARG A 36 -5.38 -14.74 6.28
N LEU A 37 -5.65 -13.73 7.10
CA LEU A 37 -4.85 -13.48 8.31
C LEU A 37 -4.90 -14.67 9.27
N ALA A 38 -6.08 -15.26 9.47
CA ALA A 38 -6.23 -16.45 10.32
C ALA A 38 -5.45 -17.67 9.78
N GLU A 39 -5.50 -17.92 8.45
CA GLU A 39 -4.73 -18.97 7.79
C GLU A 39 -3.20 -18.77 7.93
N LEU A 40 -2.75 -17.52 7.90
CA LEU A 40 -1.34 -17.16 8.11
C LEU A 40 -0.92 -17.20 9.59
N GLY A 41 -1.87 -17.46 10.51
CA GLY A 41 -1.63 -17.43 11.95
C GLY A 41 -1.28 -16.02 12.48
N ILE A 42 -1.76 -14.97 11.81
CA ILE A 42 -1.48 -13.58 12.16
C ILE A 42 -2.60 -13.02 13.01
N GLU A 43 -2.30 -12.73 14.27
CA GLU A 43 -3.15 -11.95 15.15
C GLU A 43 -2.73 -10.48 15.09
N LEU A 44 -3.69 -9.60 14.76
CA LEU A 44 -3.43 -8.18 14.69
C LEU A 44 -3.34 -7.58 16.11
N PRO A 45 -2.26 -6.87 16.46
CA PRO A 45 -2.13 -6.24 17.76
C PRO A 45 -3.11 -5.06 17.91
N THR A 46 -3.36 -4.64 19.16
CA THR A 46 -4.02 -3.35 19.39
C THR A 46 -3.13 -2.22 18.87
N PRO A 47 -3.66 -1.35 17.98
CA PRO A 47 -2.87 -0.25 17.45
C PRO A 47 -2.39 0.67 18.58
N PRO A 48 -1.14 1.12 18.57
CA PRO A 48 -0.65 2.06 19.56
C PRO A 48 -1.34 3.42 19.39
N SER A 49 -1.60 4.10 20.51
CA SER A 49 -2.02 5.50 20.48
C SER A 49 -0.90 6.36 19.88
N PRO A 50 -1.24 7.43 19.13
CA PRO A 50 -0.26 8.43 18.71
C PRO A 50 0.47 9.03 19.92
N VAL A 51 1.77 9.27 19.74
CA VAL A 51 2.63 9.80 20.83
C VAL A 51 2.71 11.34 20.84
N ALA A 52 2.03 12.00 19.90
CA ALA A 52 2.01 13.46 19.73
C ALA A 52 0.68 13.91 19.10
N ASN A 53 0.59 15.20 18.71
CA ASN A 53 -0.61 15.77 18.08
C ASN A 53 -0.78 15.32 16.61
N TYR A 54 -0.97 14.04 16.38
CA TYR A 54 -1.33 13.46 15.09
C TYR A 54 -2.22 12.23 15.32
N VAL A 55 -2.78 11.67 14.23
CA VAL A 55 -3.62 10.47 14.26
C VAL A 55 -2.98 9.34 13.46
N ASN A 56 -3.36 8.09 13.73
CA ASN A 56 -2.83 6.92 13.04
C ASN A 56 -3.19 6.86 11.55
N GLY A 57 -4.29 7.51 11.17
CA GLY A 57 -4.71 7.62 9.78
C GLY A 57 -5.80 8.68 9.62
N VAL A 58 -5.90 9.22 8.41
CA VAL A 58 -6.91 10.21 8.00
C VAL A 58 -7.67 9.66 6.82
N ARG A 59 -9.01 9.68 6.90
CA ARG A 59 -9.88 9.34 5.78
C ARG A 59 -10.33 10.62 5.06
N THR A 60 -10.24 10.60 3.72
CA THR A 60 -10.81 11.63 2.85
C THR A 60 -11.48 10.94 1.66
N GLY A 61 -12.81 11.08 1.58
CA GLY A 61 -13.62 10.32 0.61
C GLY A 61 -13.44 8.81 0.79
N ASN A 62 -13.01 8.13 -0.26
CA ASN A 62 -12.71 6.70 -0.26
C ASN A 62 -11.23 6.36 -0.03
N LEU A 63 -10.38 7.34 0.31
CA LEU A 63 -8.97 7.11 0.61
C LEU A 63 -8.68 7.22 2.10
N ILE A 64 -7.81 6.34 2.60
CA ILE A 64 -7.22 6.41 3.93
C ILE A 64 -5.71 6.58 3.77
N PHE A 65 -5.19 7.63 4.40
CA PHE A 65 -3.76 7.91 4.51
C PHE A 65 -3.31 7.46 5.90
N LEU A 66 -2.47 6.44 5.96
CA LEU A 66 -1.94 5.92 7.22
C LEU A 66 -0.60 6.55 7.55
N ALA A 67 -0.45 7.00 8.78
CA ALA A 67 0.81 7.55 9.29
C ALA A 67 1.89 6.47 9.35
N GLY A 68 3.16 6.87 9.26
CA GLY A 68 4.32 5.99 9.34
C GLY A 68 4.29 5.09 10.57
N LYS A 69 4.61 3.82 10.37
CA LYS A 69 4.81 2.83 11.43
C LYS A 69 6.16 2.16 11.26
N GLY A 70 6.74 1.79 12.41
CA GLY A 70 7.95 0.99 12.45
C GLY A 70 7.70 -0.43 12.95
N PRO A 71 8.76 -1.26 13.02
CA PRO A 71 8.70 -2.67 13.41
C PRO A 71 8.62 -2.80 14.94
N LYS A 72 7.41 -2.64 15.47
CA LYS A 72 7.12 -2.91 16.88
C LYS A 72 6.53 -4.31 17.02
N TYR A 73 7.19 -5.14 17.81
CA TYR A 73 6.78 -6.52 18.09
C TYR A 73 5.78 -6.60 19.25
N PRO A 74 5.03 -7.72 19.38
CA PRO A 74 4.04 -7.89 20.46
C PRO A 74 4.66 -7.83 21.88
N ASP A 75 5.92 -8.23 22.03
CA ASP A 75 6.66 -8.16 23.29
C ASP A 75 7.20 -6.74 23.61
N GLY A 76 6.88 -5.76 22.79
CA GLY A 76 7.27 -4.37 22.94
C GLY A 76 8.63 -4.01 22.37
N ARG A 77 9.43 -4.99 21.90
CA ARG A 77 10.68 -4.72 21.20
C ARG A 77 10.43 -3.94 19.91
N GLU A 78 11.43 -3.16 19.52
CA GLU A 78 11.51 -2.47 18.21
C GLU A 78 12.81 -2.87 17.54
N LEU A 79 12.79 -3.16 16.24
CA LEU A 79 14.02 -3.34 15.48
C LEU A 79 14.64 -1.98 15.22
N ARG A 80 15.83 -1.78 15.76
CA ARG A 80 16.60 -0.53 15.64
C ARG A 80 17.97 -0.82 15.04
N GLY A 81 18.53 0.17 14.36
CA GLY A 81 19.85 0.11 13.73
C GLY A 81 19.78 0.41 12.25
N LYS A 82 20.95 0.36 11.60
CA LYS A 82 21.11 0.67 10.18
C LYS A 82 21.30 -0.58 9.35
N LEU A 83 20.58 -0.65 8.23
CA LEU A 83 20.85 -1.59 7.15
C LEU A 83 22.20 -1.24 6.52
N GLY A 84 23.00 -2.27 6.23
CA GLY A 84 24.39 -2.09 5.79
C GLY A 84 25.41 -1.92 6.92
N ASP A 85 24.95 -1.92 8.18
CA ASP A 85 25.81 -1.88 9.38
C ASP A 85 25.32 -2.92 10.40
N THR A 86 24.47 -2.54 11.34
CA THR A 86 24.06 -3.37 12.48
C THR A 86 22.85 -4.26 12.22
N VAL A 87 22.12 -4.01 11.13
CA VAL A 87 20.92 -4.77 10.74
C VAL A 87 21.13 -5.43 9.39
N SER A 88 20.94 -6.74 9.32
CA SER A 88 20.98 -7.50 8.08
C SER A 88 19.74 -7.25 7.21
N ILE A 89 19.83 -7.55 5.90
CA ILE A 89 18.69 -7.48 4.96
C ILE A 89 17.53 -8.36 5.45
N LYS A 90 17.84 -9.56 5.96
CA LYS A 90 16.81 -10.47 6.47
C LYS A 90 16.07 -9.89 7.68
N GLU A 91 16.80 -9.35 8.66
CA GLU A 91 16.17 -8.70 9.82
C GLU A 91 15.35 -7.48 9.40
N GLY A 92 15.85 -6.70 8.44
CA GLY A 92 15.12 -5.58 7.85
C GLY A 92 13.84 -6.02 7.15
N TYR A 93 13.88 -7.11 6.37
CA TYR A 93 12.71 -7.73 5.73
C TYR A 93 11.67 -8.17 6.77
N ASP A 94 12.11 -8.90 7.81
CA ASP A 94 11.23 -9.36 8.90
C ASP A 94 10.64 -8.15 9.67
N GLY A 95 11.42 -7.09 9.86
CA GLY A 95 10.97 -5.83 10.43
C GLY A 95 9.93 -5.12 9.55
N ALA A 96 10.13 -5.08 8.24
CA ALA A 96 9.16 -4.53 7.29
C ALA A 96 7.85 -5.35 7.28
N ARG A 97 7.93 -6.69 7.36
CA ARG A 97 6.77 -7.58 7.51
C ARG A 97 6.01 -7.30 8.81
N MET A 98 6.71 -7.12 9.94
CA MET A 98 6.08 -6.73 11.20
C MET A 98 5.42 -5.35 11.11
N THR A 99 6.03 -4.43 10.38
CA THR A 99 5.44 -3.10 10.14
C THR A 99 4.13 -3.20 9.35
N ALA A 100 4.02 -4.13 8.38
CA ALA A 100 2.76 -4.39 7.68
C ALA A 100 1.67 -4.89 8.65
N ILE A 101 1.99 -5.78 9.59
CA ILE A 101 1.05 -6.22 10.63
C ILE A 101 0.56 -5.02 11.46
N ASN A 102 1.46 -4.13 11.86
CA ASN A 102 1.11 -2.92 12.62
C ASN A 102 0.21 -1.96 11.80
N GLN A 103 0.45 -1.82 10.49
CA GLN A 103 -0.40 -1.02 9.59
C GLN A 103 -1.78 -1.66 9.39
N LEU A 104 -1.85 -2.98 9.23
CA LEU A 104 -3.10 -3.73 9.14
C LEU A 104 -3.95 -3.58 10.41
N ALA A 105 -3.31 -3.60 11.59
CA ALA A 105 -3.98 -3.37 12.86
C ALA A 105 -4.63 -1.97 12.93
N VAL A 106 -3.91 -0.92 12.48
CA VAL A 106 -4.46 0.45 12.39
C VAL A 106 -5.64 0.47 11.40
N LEU A 107 -5.47 -0.09 10.21
CA LEU A 107 -6.50 -0.11 9.18
C LEU A 107 -7.76 -0.84 9.67
N LYS A 108 -7.61 -2.00 10.31
CA LYS A 108 -8.69 -2.75 10.93
C LYS A 108 -9.44 -1.94 12.00
N SER A 109 -8.70 -1.22 12.84
CA SER A 109 -9.32 -0.37 13.88
C SER A 109 -10.13 0.79 13.32
N MET A 110 -9.73 1.31 12.15
CA MET A 110 -10.46 2.40 11.46
C MET A 110 -11.69 1.91 10.69
N LEU A 111 -11.62 0.71 10.12
CA LEU A 111 -12.65 0.17 9.21
C LEU A 111 -13.63 -0.77 9.92
N GLY A 112 -13.21 -1.42 11.00
CA GLY A 112 -13.92 -2.53 11.63
C GLY A 112 -13.84 -3.84 10.84
N ASP A 113 -13.63 -3.79 9.52
CA ASP A 113 -13.56 -4.94 8.62
C ASP A 113 -12.62 -4.65 7.44
N LEU A 114 -11.58 -5.48 7.26
CA LEU A 114 -10.60 -5.34 6.16
C LEU A 114 -11.20 -5.70 4.79
N ASN A 115 -12.34 -6.36 4.74
CA ASN A 115 -13.08 -6.59 3.49
C ASN A 115 -13.53 -5.29 2.81
N LYS A 116 -13.59 -4.17 3.55
CA LYS A 116 -13.87 -2.84 3.00
C LYS A 116 -12.74 -2.27 2.15
N VAL A 117 -11.55 -2.86 2.18
CA VAL A 117 -10.41 -2.45 1.34
C VAL A 117 -10.69 -2.80 -0.12
N VAL A 118 -10.69 -1.78 -1.00
CA VAL A 118 -10.77 -1.94 -2.45
C VAL A 118 -9.41 -2.29 -3.01
N ARG A 119 -8.37 -1.54 -2.60
CA ARG A 119 -6.97 -1.78 -2.96
C ARG A 119 -6.00 -1.01 -2.08
N VAL A 120 -4.78 -1.49 -2.01
CA VAL A 120 -3.65 -0.68 -1.56
C VAL A 120 -3.15 0.13 -2.75
N VAL A 121 -3.10 1.46 -2.60
CA VAL A 121 -2.78 2.41 -3.69
C VAL A 121 -1.30 2.69 -3.74
N LYS A 122 -0.70 3.03 -2.59
CA LYS A 122 0.68 3.48 -2.49
C LYS A 122 1.32 3.03 -1.20
N VAL A 123 2.58 2.65 -1.27
CA VAL A 123 3.45 2.40 -0.13
C VAL A 123 4.73 3.23 -0.28
N LEU A 124 5.11 3.95 0.77
CA LEU A 124 6.40 4.57 0.93
C LEU A 124 7.16 3.83 2.03
N GLY A 125 8.17 3.07 1.65
CA GLY A 125 9.08 2.38 2.56
C GLY A 125 10.37 3.18 2.73
N MET A 126 10.63 3.62 3.96
CA MET A 126 11.82 4.34 4.37
C MET A 126 12.71 3.40 5.17
N VAL A 127 13.98 3.30 4.78
CA VAL A 127 14.97 2.40 5.39
C VAL A 127 16.09 3.23 6.02
N ASN A 128 16.31 3.07 7.32
CA ASN A 128 17.46 3.61 7.99
C ASN A 128 18.71 2.84 7.54
N SER A 129 19.53 3.43 6.69
CA SER A 129 20.62 2.72 6.04
C SER A 129 21.91 3.53 5.99
N THR A 130 23.04 2.85 5.77
CA THR A 130 24.31 3.49 5.44
C THR A 130 24.24 4.13 4.05
N PRO A 131 25.12 5.12 3.73
CA PRO A 131 25.07 5.82 2.45
C PRO A 131 25.31 4.93 1.22
N ASP A 132 26.03 3.83 1.38
CA ASP A 132 26.39 2.85 0.36
C ASP A 132 25.42 1.66 0.24
N PHE A 133 24.44 1.56 1.14
CA PHE A 133 23.41 0.52 1.10
C PHE A 133 22.41 0.81 -0.03
N VAL A 134 22.21 -0.15 -0.93
CA VAL A 134 21.36 -0.01 -2.12
C VAL A 134 20.22 -1.04 -2.19
N GLU A 135 20.10 -1.91 -1.19
CA GLU A 135 19.13 -3.01 -1.14
C GLU A 135 17.82 -2.65 -0.40
N GLN A 136 17.45 -1.36 -0.37
CA GLN A 136 16.19 -0.91 0.24
C GLN A 136 14.97 -1.67 -0.33
N PRO A 137 14.90 -1.96 -1.67
CA PRO A 137 13.78 -2.75 -2.20
C PRO A 137 13.68 -4.15 -1.60
N ALA A 138 14.81 -4.84 -1.36
CA ALA A 138 14.83 -6.17 -0.75
C ALA A 138 14.28 -6.15 0.69
N VAL A 139 14.60 -5.10 1.45
CA VAL A 139 14.05 -4.88 2.80
C VAL A 139 12.54 -4.65 2.77
N ILE A 140 12.07 -3.73 1.93
CA ILE A 140 10.65 -3.35 1.88
C ILE A 140 9.78 -4.44 1.23
N ASN A 141 10.37 -5.42 0.54
CA ASN A 141 9.63 -6.60 0.09
C ASN A 141 8.91 -7.30 1.25
N GLY A 142 9.48 -7.34 2.46
CA GLY A 142 8.80 -7.93 3.62
C GLY A 142 7.42 -7.32 3.90
N PHE A 143 7.26 -6.01 3.70
CA PHE A 143 5.97 -5.34 3.78
C PHE A 143 5.07 -5.71 2.60
N SER A 144 5.56 -5.56 1.39
CA SER A 144 4.78 -5.76 0.16
C SER A 144 4.28 -7.19 0.03
N ASP A 145 5.11 -8.17 0.36
CA ASP A 145 4.77 -9.59 0.27
C ASP A 145 3.61 -9.92 1.22
N LEU A 146 3.67 -9.45 2.48
CA LEU A 146 2.55 -9.66 3.41
C LEU A 146 1.26 -8.97 2.94
N ILE A 147 1.34 -7.75 2.43
CA ILE A 147 0.16 -7.03 1.92
C ILE A 147 -0.49 -7.80 0.75
N ILE A 148 0.32 -8.39 -0.14
CA ILE A 148 -0.18 -9.23 -1.24
C ILE A 148 -0.70 -10.57 -0.70
N GLU A 149 -0.04 -11.19 0.26
CA GLU A 149 -0.53 -12.41 0.92
C GLU A 149 -1.92 -12.21 1.56
N VAL A 150 -2.17 -11.03 2.15
CA VAL A 150 -3.43 -10.71 2.84
C VAL A 150 -4.53 -10.24 1.89
N PHE A 151 -4.22 -9.48 0.85
CA PHE A 151 -5.23 -8.86 -0.03
C PHE A 151 -5.27 -9.41 -1.46
N GLY A 152 -4.38 -10.34 -1.82
CA GLY A 152 -4.26 -10.84 -3.19
C GLY A 152 -3.94 -9.71 -4.16
N ASP A 153 -4.58 -9.68 -5.32
CA ASP A 153 -4.36 -8.63 -6.33
C ASP A 153 -4.72 -7.23 -5.84
N ARG A 154 -5.62 -7.09 -4.86
CA ARG A 154 -5.92 -5.81 -4.21
C ARG A 154 -4.73 -5.25 -3.41
N GLY A 155 -3.79 -6.09 -3.02
CA GLY A 155 -2.54 -5.73 -2.33
C GLY A 155 -1.44 -5.20 -3.25
N ARG A 156 -1.54 -5.35 -4.58
CA ARG A 156 -0.55 -4.85 -5.55
C ARG A 156 -0.61 -3.34 -5.64
N HIS A 157 0.46 -2.68 -5.21
CA HIS A 157 0.50 -1.24 -4.99
C HIS A 157 1.68 -0.58 -5.71
N ALA A 158 1.56 0.72 -6.00
CA ALA A 158 2.70 1.54 -6.38
C ALA A 158 3.61 1.75 -5.17
N ARG A 159 4.94 1.62 -5.34
CA ARG A 159 5.89 1.69 -4.22
C ARG A 159 7.08 2.59 -4.49
N ALA A 160 7.54 3.28 -3.45
CA ALA A 160 8.91 3.76 -3.35
C ALA A 160 9.59 3.09 -2.15
N ALA A 161 10.86 2.69 -2.30
CA ALA A 161 11.72 2.20 -1.23
C ALA A 161 13.00 3.04 -1.25
N VAL A 162 13.24 3.80 -0.18
CA VAL A 162 14.30 4.81 -0.13
C VAL A 162 15.15 4.68 1.13
N GLY A 163 16.44 5.00 1.02
CA GLY A 163 17.34 5.10 2.16
C GLY A 163 17.19 6.45 2.85
N MET A 164 17.19 6.42 4.18
CA MET A 164 17.14 7.60 5.04
C MET A 164 18.40 7.69 5.88
N ALA A 165 18.90 8.91 6.07
CA ALA A 165 20.06 9.14 6.92
C ALA A 165 19.81 8.70 8.37
N THR A 166 18.59 8.92 8.87
CA THR A 166 18.11 8.45 10.17
C THR A 166 16.59 8.29 10.14
N LEU A 167 16.05 7.43 11.02
CA LEU A 167 14.63 7.35 11.31
C LEU A 167 14.37 7.61 12.79
N PRO A 168 13.15 8.03 13.17
CA PRO A 168 12.81 8.31 14.56
C PRO A 168 13.19 7.17 15.49
N ARG A 169 13.81 7.50 16.63
CA ARG A 169 14.29 6.54 17.64
C ARG A 169 15.27 5.48 17.11
N GLY A 170 15.88 5.71 15.93
CA GLY A 170 16.79 4.76 15.30
C GLY A 170 16.10 3.49 14.77
N GLN A 171 14.81 3.51 14.50
CA GLN A 171 14.12 2.38 13.88
C GLN A 171 14.75 2.02 12.54
N SER A 172 14.76 0.72 12.20
CA SER A 172 15.36 0.21 10.97
C SER A 172 14.55 0.55 9.72
N VAL A 173 13.23 0.57 9.84
CA VAL A 173 12.29 0.95 8.77
C VAL A 173 11.15 1.80 9.34
N GLU A 174 10.57 2.63 8.47
CA GLU A 174 9.29 3.30 8.70
C GLU A 174 8.49 3.26 7.39
N ILE A 175 7.22 2.88 7.46
CA ILE A 175 6.43 2.65 6.24
C ILE A 175 5.08 3.33 6.36
N GLU A 176 4.73 4.10 5.32
CA GLU A 176 3.42 4.73 5.11
C GLU A 176 2.64 4.00 4.03
N MET A 177 1.31 4.06 4.12
CA MET A 177 0.42 3.41 3.16
C MET A 177 -0.81 4.26 2.87
N ILE A 178 -1.24 4.28 1.61
CA ILE A 178 -2.51 4.86 1.17
C ILE A 178 -3.39 3.72 0.66
N VAL A 179 -4.63 3.68 1.14
CA VAL A 179 -5.58 2.60 0.86
C VAL A 179 -6.88 3.19 0.33
N GLU A 180 -7.43 2.59 -0.72
CA GLU A 180 -8.78 2.86 -1.19
C GLU A 180 -9.76 1.90 -0.52
N VAL A 181 -10.89 2.44 -0.03
CA VAL A 181 -11.88 1.70 0.73
C VAL A 181 -13.30 1.96 0.22
N ARG A 182 -14.22 1.04 0.46
CA ARG A 182 -15.64 1.26 0.21
C ARG A 182 -16.23 2.21 1.26
N ASN A 183 -17.30 2.90 0.86
CA ASN A 183 -18.13 3.69 1.77
C ASN A 183 -18.93 2.80 2.72
#